data_b848a3c321ec7ca7a63c6e9149c0e08f
#
_entry.id   b848a3c321ec7ca7a63c6e9149c0e08f
#
_cell.length_a   1.000
_cell.length_b   1.000
_cell.length_c   1.000
_cell.angle_alpha   90.00
_cell.angle_beta   90.00
_cell.angle_gamma   90.00
#
_symmetry.space_group_name_H-M   'P 1'
#
loop_
_entity.id
_entity.type
_entity.pdbx_description
1 polymer ?
#
loop_
_entity_poly.entity_id
_entity_poly.type
_entity_poly.pdbx_seq_one_letter_code
_entity_poly.pdbx_strand_id
1 'polypeptide(L)'
;MKISNKIWAAGLLAMSFAVQSCDDFFDTDPKNTINEKDYIAEEDEMYKGFLGIFNRVQEAGDHAIFLTDPRAALLETTDNAPAKLKAIYNYNETDGNPYADPTCYYAIVVACNDYFAKMEEYHRTVGGMTEIAEQNFPALISSAIRIKAWAYLMLGKIYGQAYWFDDPLTEKVPLSDTKIFTRCDMKQLADKAINLLENGMTIDGIHIDANLEVSWYKWLDPENQDISLYRKWEYLTPPAVVLNAEFRSWRASYVDEAAAQSDWQWIHDNLLQYMYEYQTGAKGAERVDGKTNVSNVAIFQLTLLMQSDNDGAYSNIFYTSTTGSMYQLISSIMYDYNNHQRNRLVQYLCPEYPDQESFYLQPSDYGVALYNENDIRGLTQKWMMNTLGGKRCVSKYYYGYNFSTRNYQYLDNLEIFKIQPAIPTFRGHDLHFLLAEAETHLGNFTHAYALLNKGVDNEFPNRVLPEDTDWDQRYAMWLGSAGGYGNTGLAGTANGIMHELPHPGDADFDLYTEDQLKQMYDWALADENLKEYIAEGKSYSYLCKIAERYANSAYRGGNQAAARDSVAKRIAPKYPASKQSYVANQIKNQGYFIHWNLKDGLGVDQ
;
A
#
# COMPACT_ATOMS: atom_id res chain seq x y z
N MET A 1 17.20 -63.61 -30.61
CA MET A 1 16.83 -62.16 -30.45
C MET A 1 15.48 -62.09 -29.75
N LYS A 2 15.48 -62.19 -28.41
CA LYS A 2 14.28 -62.09 -27.51
C LYS A 2 14.65 -61.30 -26.25
N ILE A 3 14.89 -60.00 -26.42
CA ILE A 3 15.24 -59.10 -25.31
C ILE A 3 14.30 -57.88 -25.23
N SER A 4 13.30 -57.75 -26.14
CA SER A 4 12.50 -56.53 -26.22
C SER A 4 11.28 -56.49 -25.28
N ASN A 5 10.74 -57.62 -24.83
CA ASN A 5 9.49 -57.66 -24.08
C ASN A 5 9.62 -57.48 -22.56
N LYS A 6 10.83 -57.64 -22.01
CA LYS A 6 11.07 -57.44 -20.56
C LYS A 6 11.37 -56.00 -20.20
N ILE A 7 11.86 -55.19 -21.14
CA ILE A 7 12.13 -53.76 -20.93
C ILE A 7 10.83 -52.96 -20.95
N TRP A 8 9.87 -53.34 -21.79
CA TRP A 8 8.55 -52.72 -21.83
C TRP A 8 7.68 -53.03 -20.61
N ALA A 9 7.79 -54.21 -20.06
CA ALA A 9 7.11 -54.61 -18.83
C ALA A 9 7.67 -53.85 -17.60
N ALA A 10 8.99 -53.64 -17.54
CA ALA A 10 9.61 -52.85 -16.46
C ALA A 10 9.31 -51.36 -16.55
N GLY A 11 9.21 -50.81 -17.78
CA GLY A 11 8.81 -49.41 -18.01
C GLY A 11 7.34 -49.15 -17.66
N LEU A 12 6.44 -50.07 -17.97
CA LEU A 12 5.03 -49.99 -17.62
C LEU A 12 4.78 -50.22 -16.11
N LEU A 13 5.58 -51.08 -15.44
CA LEU A 13 5.52 -51.21 -13.99
C LEU A 13 6.05 -49.96 -13.27
N ALA A 14 7.11 -49.32 -13.80
CA ALA A 14 7.63 -48.07 -13.23
C ALA A 14 6.68 -46.89 -13.41
N MET A 15 5.92 -46.83 -14.51
CA MET A 15 4.87 -45.82 -14.70
C MET A 15 3.62 -46.09 -13.84
N SER A 16 3.28 -47.33 -13.55
CA SER A 16 2.16 -47.63 -12.65
C SER A 16 2.47 -47.32 -11.18
N PHE A 17 3.73 -47.41 -10.76
CA PHE A 17 4.13 -46.93 -9.42
C PHE A 17 4.22 -45.41 -9.29
N ALA A 18 4.47 -44.67 -10.40
CA ALA A 18 4.49 -43.23 -10.39
C ALA A 18 3.06 -42.61 -10.34
N VAL A 19 2.04 -43.37 -10.77
CA VAL A 19 0.64 -42.90 -10.71
C VAL A 19 -0.03 -43.23 -9.37
N GLN A 20 0.41 -44.30 -8.69
CA GLN A 20 -0.07 -44.64 -7.35
C GLN A 20 0.54 -43.76 -6.23
N SER A 21 1.69 -43.11 -6.50
CA SER A 21 2.31 -42.19 -5.54
C SER A 21 1.61 -40.80 -5.46
N CYS A 22 0.70 -40.51 -6.37
CA CYS A 22 -0.07 -39.23 -6.31
C CYS A 22 -1.38 -39.35 -5.52
N ASP A 23 -1.96 -40.55 -5.40
CA ASP A 23 -3.19 -40.74 -4.62
C ASP A 23 -2.90 -40.71 -3.10
N ASP A 24 -1.78 -41.26 -2.64
CA ASP A 24 -1.37 -41.22 -1.24
C ASP A 24 -0.91 -39.81 -0.77
N PHE A 25 -0.62 -38.90 -1.68
CA PHE A 25 -0.26 -37.52 -1.34
C PHE A 25 -1.49 -36.63 -1.06
N PHE A 26 -2.64 -37.02 -1.57
CA PHE A 26 -3.93 -36.34 -1.32
C PHE A 26 -4.78 -37.07 -0.27
N ASP A 27 -4.44 -38.27 0.10
CA ASP A 27 -5.03 -38.98 1.23
C ASP A 27 -4.22 -38.66 2.51
N THR A 28 -4.16 -37.39 2.85
CA THR A 28 -3.75 -36.98 4.20
C THR A 28 -4.80 -37.49 5.16
N ASP A 29 -4.37 -38.38 6.04
CA ASP A 29 -5.18 -38.93 7.14
C ASP A 29 -5.97 -37.81 7.79
N PRO A 30 -7.32 -37.86 7.84
CA PRO A 30 -8.14 -36.79 8.42
C PRO A 30 -7.87 -36.49 9.89
N LYS A 31 -6.93 -37.15 10.52
CA LYS A 31 -6.47 -36.87 11.88
C LYS A 31 -5.78 -35.53 12.07
N ASN A 32 -5.36 -34.87 10.97
CA ASN A 32 -4.74 -33.53 11.00
C ASN A 32 -5.63 -32.43 10.37
N THR A 33 -6.85 -32.73 9.98
CA THR A 33 -7.83 -31.71 9.66
C THR A 33 -8.36 -31.16 10.98
N ILE A 34 -8.01 -29.92 11.30
CA ILE A 34 -8.64 -29.19 12.39
C ILE A 34 -10.14 -29.17 12.06
N ASN A 35 -10.95 -29.72 12.96
CA ASN A 35 -12.39 -29.71 12.79
C ASN A 35 -12.80 -28.24 12.76
N GLU A 36 -13.61 -27.80 11.81
CA GLU A 36 -14.05 -26.41 11.65
C GLU A 36 -14.64 -25.83 12.97
N LYS A 37 -15.18 -26.69 13.82
CA LYS A 37 -15.72 -26.32 15.13
C LYS A 37 -14.66 -26.02 16.19
N ASP A 38 -13.42 -26.46 16.01
CA ASP A 38 -12.36 -26.37 17.01
C ASP A 38 -11.22 -25.45 16.53
N TYR A 39 -11.49 -24.55 15.55
CA TYR A 39 -10.46 -23.72 14.89
C TYR A 39 -9.81 -22.69 15.83
N ILE A 40 -10.56 -22.12 16.79
CA ILE A 40 -10.02 -21.29 17.88
C ILE A 40 -10.59 -21.87 19.19
N ALA A 41 -9.89 -22.81 19.81
CA ALA A 41 -10.24 -23.43 21.07
C ALA A 41 -9.28 -23.04 22.21
N GLU A 42 -8.08 -22.57 21.87
CA GLU A 42 -7.02 -22.18 22.81
C GLU A 42 -6.51 -20.76 22.51
N GLU A 43 -5.93 -20.10 23.53
CA GLU A 43 -5.41 -18.73 23.43
C GLU A 43 -4.43 -18.52 22.27
N ASP A 44 -3.54 -19.50 22.06
CA ASP A 44 -2.52 -19.47 21.01
C ASP A 44 -3.14 -19.46 19.59
N GLU A 45 -4.34 -20.04 19.45
CA GLU A 45 -5.05 -20.12 18.18
C GLU A 45 -5.68 -18.80 17.76
N MET A 46 -5.96 -17.87 18.70
CA MET A 46 -6.36 -16.51 18.38
C MET A 46 -5.28 -15.82 17.51
N TYR A 47 -4.02 -15.97 17.88
CA TYR A 47 -2.89 -15.38 17.14
C TYR A 47 -2.67 -16.09 15.82
N LYS A 48 -2.77 -17.42 15.79
CA LYS A 48 -2.64 -18.23 14.58
C LYS A 48 -3.74 -17.90 13.58
N GLY A 49 -4.98 -17.72 14.06
CA GLY A 49 -6.11 -17.28 13.23
C GLY A 49 -5.86 -15.92 12.59
N PHE A 50 -5.37 -14.95 13.36
CA PHE A 50 -4.98 -13.64 12.83
C PHE A 50 -3.84 -13.75 11.79
N LEU A 51 -2.82 -14.57 12.04
CA LEU A 51 -1.75 -14.81 11.08
C LEU A 51 -2.27 -15.50 9.81
N GLY A 52 -3.35 -16.28 9.90
CA GLY A 52 -4.06 -16.82 8.74
C GLY A 52 -4.64 -15.72 7.85
N ILE A 53 -5.23 -14.66 8.44
CA ILE A 53 -5.65 -13.46 7.70
C ILE A 53 -4.44 -12.81 7.02
N PHE A 54 -3.33 -12.67 7.74
CA PHE A 54 -2.14 -12.02 7.21
C PHE A 54 -1.52 -12.80 6.05
N ASN A 55 -1.62 -14.12 6.02
CA ASN A 55 -1.24 -14.94 4.86
C ASN A 55 -2.05 -14.56 3.61
N ARG A 56 -3.37 -14.27 3.74
CA ARG A 56 -4.17 -13.78 2.61
C ARG A 56 -3.73 -12.38 2.17
N VAL A 57 -3.34 -11.53 3.11
CA VAL A 57 -2.75 -10.22 2.80
C VAL A 57 -1.45 -10.37 2.00
N GLN A 58 -0.59 -11.34 2.36
CA GLN A 58 0.64 -11.63 1.63
C GLN A 58 0.36 -12.14 0.21
N GLU A 59 -0.64 -12.99 0.01
CA GLU A 59 -1.07 -13.46 -1.31
C GLU A 59 -1.54 -12.31 -2.22
N ALA A 60 -2.19 -11.30 -1.65
CA ALA A 60 -2.66 -10.11 -2.37
C ALA A 60 -1.59 -9.01 -2.54
N GLY A 61 -0.46 -9.10 -1.84
CA GLY A 61 0.42 -7.96 -1.60
C GLY A 61 0.98 -7.30 -2.85
N ASP A 62 1.45 -8.05 -3.85
CA ASP A 62 2.00 -7.48 -5.08
C ASP A 62 0.94 -7.30 -6.20
N HIS A 63 -0.32 -7.69 -5.96
CA HIS A 63 -1.40 -7.63 -6.96
C HIS A 63 -1.60 -6.22 -7.50
N ALA A 64 -1.75 -5.22 -6.62
CA ALA A 64 -1.93 -3.83 -7.04
C ALA A 64 -0.76 -3.33 -7.89
N ILE A 65 0.46 -3.73 -7.56
CA ILE A 65 1.68 -3.29 -8.27
C ILE A 65 1.64 -3.76 -9.72
N PHE A 66 1.38 -5.05 -9.96
CA PHE A 66 1.36 -5.60 -11.32
C PHE A 66 0.08 -5.28 -12.09
N LEU A 67 -0.95 -4.78 -11.44
CA LEU A 67 -2.17 -4.32 -12.07
C LEU A 67 -2.15 -2.83 -12.40
N THR A 68 -1.68 -1.99 -11.48
CA THR A 68 -1.83 -0.53 -11.60
C THR A 68 -0.58 0.18 -12.12
N ASP A 69 0.63 -0.23 -11.72
CA ASP A 69 1.86 0.41 -12.19
C ASP A 69 2.11 0.28 -13.70
N PRO A 70 1.78 -0.85 -14.38
CA PRO A 70 1.82 -0.89 -15.84
C PRO A 70 0.87 0.10 -16.51
N ARG A 71 -0.22 0.51 -15.85
CA ARG A 71 -1.15 1.53 -16.34
C ARG A 71 -0.70 2.96 -16.03
N ALA A 72 0.15 3.14 -15.01
CA ALA A 72 0.72 4.44 -14.64
C ALA A 72 1.79 4.90 -15.65
N ALA A 73 2.35 6.10 -15.44
CA ALA A 73 3.27 6.73 -16.41
C ALA A 73 4.67 6.12 -16.45
N LEU A 74 5.15 5.54 -15.32
CA LEU A 74 6.57 5.27 -15.14
C LEU A 74 7.04 3.93 -15.72
N LEU A 75 6.20 2.91 -15.75
CA LEU A 75 6.58 1.57 -16.18
C LEU A 75 6.03 1.20 -17.56
N GLU A 76 6.80 0.39 -18.27
CA GLU A 76 6.40 -0.28 -19.51
C GLU A 76 6.68 -1.78 -19.40
N THR A 77 6.01 -2.58 -20.25
CA THR A 77 6.26 -4.02 -20.35
C THR A 77 7.47 -4.30 -21.22
N THR A 78 8.29 -5.27 -20.79
CA THR A 78 9.36 -5.83 -21.62
C THR A 78 8.81 -6.82 -22.66
N ASP A 79 9.68 -7.29 -23.57
CA ASP A 79 9.30 -8.34 -24.54
C ASP A 79 8.91 -9.66 -23.86
N ASN A 80 9.48 -9.94 -22.69
CA ASN A 80 9.22 -11.15 -21.90
C ASN A 80 7.86 -11.13 -21.20
N ALA A 81 7.23 -9.96 -21.05
CA ALA A 81 5.97 -9.86 -20.34
C ALA A 81 4.88 -10.71 -21.02
N PRO A 82 4.11 -11.51 -20.23
CA PRO A 82 3.06 -12.36 -20.78
C PRO A 82 1.93 -11.52 -21.38
N ALA A 83 1.21 -12.10 -22.34
CA ALA A 83 0.13 -11.42 -23.07
C ALA A 83 -0.94 -10.79 -22.15
N LYS A 84 -1.25 -11.44 -21.03
CA LYS A 84 -2.21 -10.94 -20.05
C LYS A 84 -1.73 -9.66 -19.34
N LEU A 85 -0.44 -9.56 -19.00
CA LEU A 85 0.14 -8.34 -18.44
C LEU A 85 0.26 -7.23 -19.51
N LYS A 86 0.62 -7.60 -20.75
CA LYS A 86 0.60 -6.66 -21.90
C LYS A 86 -0.81 -6.12 -22.18
N ALA A 87 -1.86 -6.90 -21.93
CA ALA A 87 -3.25 -6.42 -22.03
C ALA A 87 -3.54 -5.33 -20.98
N ILE A 88 -3.13 -5.52 -19.72
CA ILE A 88 -3.22 -4.49 -18.67
C ILE A 88 -2.48 -3.21 -19.09
N TYR A 89 -1.23 -3.36 -19.52
CA TYR A 89 -0.42 -2.23 -20.00
C TYR A 89 -1.09 -1.46 -21.14
N ASN A 90 -1.73 -2.15 -22.09
CA ASN A 90 -2.35 -1.53 -23.27
C ASN A 90 -3.80 -1.08 -23.05
N TYR A 91 -4.37 -1.15 -21.85
CA TYR A 91 -5.77 -0.81 -21.55
C TYR A 91 -6.77 -1.61 -22.41
N ASN A 92 -6.52 -2.89 -22.62
CA ASN A 92 -7.38 -3.81 -23.36
C ASN A 92 -7.55 -5.17 -22.66
N GLU A 93 -7.46 -5.16 -21.35
CA GLU A 93 -7.74 -6.35 -20.53
C GLU A 93 -9.22 -6.76 -20.66
N THR A 94 -9.46 -8.05 -20.48
CA THR A 94 -10.79 -8.66 -20.51
C THR A 94 -11.02 -9.45 -19.22
N ASP A 95 -12.27 -9.77 -18.93
CA ASP A 95 -12.62 -10.70 -17.84
C ASP A 95 -11.83 -12.01 -17.97
N GLY A 96 -11.43 -12.59 -16.84
CA GLY A 96 -10.57 -13.76 -16.79
C GLY A 96 -9.08 -13.43 -16.93
N ASN A 97 -8.69 -12.16 -16.88
CA ASN A 97 -7.29 -11.77 -16.76
C ASN A 97 -6.83 -11.92 -15.30
N PRO A 98 -5.88 -12.83 -14.99
CA PRO A 98 -5.50 -13.12 -13.60
C PRO A 98 -4.85 -11.93 -12.87
N TYR A 99 -4.32 -10.94 -13.62
CA TYR A 99 -3.79 -9.71 -13.01
C TYR A 99 -4.89 -8.73 -12.58
N ALA A 100 -6.10 -8.88 -13.11
CA ALA A 100 -7.22 -7.99 -12.84
C ALA A 100 -8.26 -8.61 -11.89
N ASP A 101 -8.04 -9.84 -11.40
CA ASP A 101 -8.98 -10.57 -10.56
C ASP A 101 -9.01 -10.00 -9.13
N PRO A 102 -10.15 -9.49 -8.62
CA PRO A 102 -10.27 -8.94 -7.28
C PRO A 102 -10.34 -10.00 -6.17
N THR A 103 -10.42 -11.29 -6.50
CA THR A 103 -10.71 -12.39 -5.56
C THR A 103 -9.74 -12.42 -4.39
N CYS A 104 -8.47 -12.04 -4.59
CA CYS A 104 -7.49 -11.99 -3.50
C CYS A 104 -7.89 -11.01 -2.37
N TYR A 105 -8.51 -9.87 -2.70
CA TYR A 105 -8.99 -8.93 -1.68
C TYR A 105 -10.27 -9.41 -1.00
N TYR A 106 -11.18 -10.04 -1.74
CA TYR A 106 -12.37 -10.66 -1.15
C TYR A 106 -12.01 -11.82 -0.23
N ALA A 107 -10.98 -12.60 -0.53
CA ALA A 107 -10.48 -13.66 0.35
C ALA A 107 -10.01 -13.10 1.71
N ILE A 108 -9.44 -11.90 1.74
CA ILE A 108 -9.09 -11.21 2.98
C ILE A 108 -10.37 -10.85 3.77
N VAL A 109 -11.38 -10.29 3.09
CA VAL A 109 -12.65 -9.92 3.74
C VAL A 109 -13.34 -11.14 4.35
N VAL A 110 -13.42 -12.25 3.60
CA VAL A 110 -13.98 -13.53 4.09
C VAL A 110 -13.21 -14.01 5.32
N ALA A 111 -11.88 -14.03 5.25
CA ALA A 111 -11.04 -14.46 6.37
C ALA A 111 -11.22 -13.59 7.62
N CYS A 112 -11.39 -12.26 7.47
CA CYS A 112 -11.69 -11.37 8.58
C CYS A 112 -13.07 -11.66 9.19
N ASN A 113 -14.11 -11.86 8.36
CA ASN A 113 -15.46 -12.14 8.85
C ASN A 113 -15.53 -13.50 9.56
N ASP A 114 -14.89 -14.52 9.03
CA ASP A 114 -14.77 -15.84 9.68
C ASP A 114 -14.04 -15.71 11.02
N TYR A 115 -12.93 -14.98 11.04
CA TYR A 115 -12.17 -14.73 12.26
C TYR A 115 -13.02 -14.05 13.34
N PHE A 116 -13.83 -13.05 12.99
CA PHE A 116 -14.73 -12.39 13.95
C PHE A 116 -15.75 -13.37 14.54
N ALA A 117 -16.35 -14.21 13.70
CA ALA A 117 -17.30 -15.22 14.15
C ALA A 117 -16.65 -16.25 15.10
N LYS A 118 -15.42 -16.69 14.78
CA LYS A 118 -14.66 -17.64 15.59
C LYS A 118 -14.19 -17.04 16.91
N MET A 119 -13.76 -15.77 16.92
CA MET A 119 -13.38 -15.06 18.14
C MET A 119 -14.60 -14.87 19.06
N GLU A 120 -15.79 -14.60 18.51
CA GLU A 120 -17.02 -14.52 19.26
C GLU A 120 -17.39 -15.87 19.89
N GLU A 121 -17.27 -16.98 19.14
CA GLU A 121 -17.54 -18.33 19.64
C GLU A 121 -16.54 -18.70 20.74
N TYR A 122 -15.25 -18.43 20.55
CA TYR A 122 -14.21 -18.64 21.53
C TYR A 122 -14.49 -17.90 22.84
N HIS A 123 -14.77 -16.59 22.77
CA HIS A 123 -15.05 -15.80 23.96
C HIS A 123 -16.26 -16.33 24.76
N ARG A 124 -17.29 -16.80 24.07
CA ARG A 124 -18.47 -17.40 24.71
C ARG A 124 -18.18 -18.74 25.40
N THR A 125 -17.24 -19.51 24.91
CA THR A 125 -16.98 -20.90 25.33
C THR A 125 -15.78 -21.04 26.24
N VAL A 126 -14.82 -20.10 26.20
CA VAL A 126 -13.63 -20.13 27.05
C VAL A 126 -13.98 -19.87 28.51
N GLY A 127 -13.47 -20.68 29.43
CA GLY A 127 -13.72 -20.53 30.88
C GLY A 127 -12.91 -19.39 31.55
N GLY A 128 -12.12 -18.64 30.80
CA GLY A 128 -11.25 -17.56 31.23
C GLY A 128 -10.00 -17.53 30.36
N MET A 129 -9.34 -16.36 30.25
CA MET A 129 -8.12 -16.13 29.51
C MET A 129 -7.00 -15.70 30.45
N THR A 130 -5.75 -15.87 30.05
CA THR A 130 -4.62 -15.23 30.74
C THR A 130 -4.68 -13.71 30.58
N GLU A 131 -4.01 -12.97 31.47
CA GLU A 131 -3.96 -11.51 31.42
C GLU A 131 -3.46 -10.99 30.04
N ILE A 132 -2.48 -11.67 29.45
CA ILE A 132 -1.95 -11.34 28.13
C ILE A 132 -2.99 -11.59 27.03
N ALA A 133 -3.71 -12.70 27.11
CA ALA A 133 -4.75 -13.03 26.15
C ALA A 133 -5.96 -12.08 26.28
N GLU A 134 -6.39 -11.74 27.49
CA GLU A 134 -7.43 -10.74 27.74
C GLU A 134 -7.08 -9.37 27.15
N GLN A 135 -5.82 -8.93 27.27
CA GLN A 135 -5.33 -7.69 26.65
C GLN A 135 -5.31 -7.76 25.13
N ASN A 136 -4.86 -8.88 24.56
CA ASN A 136 -4.65 -9.02 23.12
C ASN A 136 -5.91 -9.45 22.37
N PHE A 137 -6.92 -10.04 23.01
CA PHE A 137 -8.18 -10.45 22.38
C PHE A 137 -8.84 -9.29 21.60
N PRO A 138 -9.18 -8.14 22.22
CA PRO A 138 -9.76 -7.01 21.52
C PRO A 138 -8.78 -6.39 20.50
N ALA A 139 -7.48 -6.41 20.77
CA ALA A 139 -6.47 -5.84 19.88
C ALA A 139 -6.28 -6.64 18.58
N LEU A 140 -6.37 -7.97 18.64
CA LEU A 140 -6.36 -8.84 17.47
C LEU A 140 -7.59 -8.60 16.57
N ILE A 141 -8.77 -8.48 17.17
CA ILE A 141 -10.01 -8.14 16.45
C ILE A 141 -9.90 -6.74 15.84
N SER A 142 -9.42 -5.76 16.58
CA SER A 142 -9.14 -4.40 16.11
C SER A 142 -8.21 -4.40 14.88
N SER A 143 -7.17 -5.23 14.91
CA SER A 143 -6.25 -5.40 13.79
C SER A 143 -6.94 -6.02 12.57
N ALA A 144 -7.81 -7.01 12.77
CA ALA A 144 -8.59 -7.61 11.68
C ALA A 144 -9.62 -6.62 11.07
N ILE A 145 -10.24 -5.75 11.89
CA ILE A 145 -11.09 -4.64 11.43
C ILE A 145 -10.31 -3.75 10.45
N ARG A 146 -9.10 -3.35 10.81
CA ARG A 146 -8.25 -2.49 9.97
C ARG A 146 -7.81 -3.18 8.68
N ILE A 147 -7.50 -4.47 8.73
CA ILE A 147 -7.16 -5.26 7.53
C ILE A 147 -8.38 -5.40 6.61
N LYS A 148 -9.58 -5.66 7.15
CA LYS A 148 -10.84 -5.68 6.38
C LYS A 148 -11.07 -4.32 5.69
N ALA A 149 -10.92 -3.22 6.41
CA ALA A 149 -11.03 -1.87 5.85
C ALA A 149 -9.99 -1.64 4.74
N TRP A 150 -8.74 -2.07 4.94
CA TRP A 150 -7.69 -1.97 3.92
C TRP A 150 -8.03 -2.78 2.65
N ALA A 151 -8.58 -3.98 2.77
CA ALA A 151 -8.99 -4.77 1.61
C ALA A 151 -10.10 -4.06 0.80
N TYR A 152 -11.08 -3.44 1.47
CA TYR A 152 -12.09 -2.62 0.80
C TYR A 152 -11.52 -1.34 0.20
N LEU A 153 -10.51 -0.72 0.82
CA LEU A 153 -9.78 0.41 0.23
C LEU A 153 -9.14 0.00 -1.10
N MET A 154 -8.48 -1.15 -1.14
CA MET A 154 -7.83 -1.65 -2.36
C MET A 154 -8.86 -1.96 -3.46
N LEU A 155 -9.98 -2.60 -3.12
CA LEU A 155 -11.10 -2.82 -4.06
C LEU A 155 -11.63 -1.50 -4.62
N GLY A 156 -11.89 -0.51 -3.76
CA GLY A 156 -12.38 0.81 -4.18
C GLY A 156 -11.40 1.56 -5.06
N LYS A 157 -10.12 1.59 -4.69
CA LYS A 157 -9.05 2.31 -5.42
C LYS A 157 -8.79 1.73 -6.81
N ILE A 158 -8.93 0.44 -6.99
CA ILE A 158 -8.62 -0.27 -8.23
C ILE A 158 -9.85 -0.37 -9.14
N TYR A 159 -10.99 -0.76 -8.58
CA TYR A 159 -12.19 -1.11 -9.36
C TYR A 159 -13.28 -0.03 -9.29
N GLY A 160 -13.16 0.97 -8.42
CA GLY A 160 -14.16 2.03 -8.20
C GLY A 160 -15.42 1.56 -7.49
N GLN A 161 -15.55 0.28 -7.22
CA GLN A 161 -16.72 -0.35 -6.58
C GLN A 161 -16.36 -1.71 -5.97
N ALA A 162 -17.16 -2.16 -5.00
CA ALA A 162 -17.07 -3.53 -4.46
C ALA A 162 -18.42 -4.01 -3.90
N TYR A 163 -18.49 -5.31 -3.60
CA TYR A 163 -19.56 -5.87 -2.78
C TYR A 163 -19.14 -5.85 -1.32
N TRP A 164 -19.88 -5.11 -0.49
CA TRP A 164 -19.70 -5.11 0.96
C TRP A 164 -20.52 -6.24 1.58
N PHE A 165 -19.93 -6.99 2.50
CA PHE A 165 -20.59 -8.03 3.28
C PHE A 165 -19.87 -8.25 4.63
N ASP A 166 -20.64 -8.73 5.61
CA ASP A 166 -20.16 -9.01 6.96
C ASP A 166 -20.37 -10.49 7.34
N ASP A 167 -20.93 -11.29 6.41
CA ASP A 167 -21.12 -12.72 6.53
C ASP A 167 -19.79 -13.48 6.32
N PRO A 168 -19.47 -14.51 7.12
CA PRO A 168 -18.26 -15.31 6.97
C PRO A 168 -18.22 -16.17 5.70
N LEU A 169 -19.33 -16.31 4.98
CA LEU A 169 -19.45 -17.07 3.72
C LEU A 169 -18.88 -18.50 3.83
N THR A 170 -19.38 -19.28 4.80
CA THR A 170 -18.97 -20.68 5.01
C THR A 170 -19.27 -21.58 3.82
N GLU A 171 -20.13 -21.12 2.91
CA GLU A 171 -20.44 -21.77 1.65
C GLU A 171 -20.56 -20.74 0.52
N LYS A 172 -20.53 -21.19 -0.74
CA LYS A 172 -20.61 -20.31 -1.90
C LYS A 172 -21.99 -19.66 -2.01
N VAL A 173 -22.02 -18.32 -1.96
CA VAL A 173 -23.25 -17.53 -2.01
C VAL A 173 -23.28 -16.70 -3.30
N PRO A 174 -24.42 -16.69 -4.04
CA PRO A 174 -24.55 -15.90 -5.26
C PRO A 174 -24.58 -14.40 -4.95
N LEU A 175 -23.90 -13.59 -5.76
CA LEU A 175 -23.85 -12.13 -5.62
C LEU A 175 -25.21 -11.43 -5.71
N SER A 176 -26.24 -12.13 -6.20
CA SER A 176 -27.64 -11.64 -6.25
C SER A 176 -28.34 -11.69 -4.88
N ASP A 177 -27.74 -12.32 -3.87
CA ASP A 177 -28.32 -12.31 -2.51
C ASP A 177 -28.08 -10.97 -1.83
N THR A 178 -29.07 -10.07 -1.97
CA THR A 178 -29.03 -8.72 -1.40
C THR A 178 -29.17 -8.67 0.13
N LYS A 179 -29.42 -9.79 0.78
CA LYS A 179 -29.41 -9.86 2.25
C LYS A 179 -27.98 -9.95 2.79
N ILE A 180 -27.09 -10.51 1.98
CA ILE A 180 -25.67 -10.68 2.32
C ILE A 180 -24.84 -9.59 1.65
N PHE A 181 -25.00 -9.39 0.33
CA PHE A 181 -24.15 -8.49 -0.43
C PHE A 181 -24.80 -7.13 -0.69
N THR A 182 -24.07 -6.06 -0.39
CA THR A 182 -24.41 -4.71 -0.81
C THR A 182 -23.40 -4.24 -1.85
N ARG A 183 -23.82 -4.02 -3.09
CA ARG A 183 -22.95 -3.40 -4.10
C ARG A 183 -22.77 -1.93 -3.74
N CYS A 184 -21.52 -1.52 -3.54
CA CYS A 184 -21.13 -0.18 -3.15
C CYS A 184 -20.23 0.45 -4.21
N ASP A 185 -20.48 1.70 -4.56
CA ASP A 185 -19.49 2.56 -5.22
C ASP A 185 -18.42 3.04 -4.22
N MET A 186 -17.43 3.79 -4.69
CA MET A 186 -16.31 4.22 -3.84
C MET A 186 -16.77 5.12 -2.67
N LYS A 187 -17.80 5.97 -2.88
CA LYS A 187 -18.36 6.79 -1.80
C LYS A 187 -18.99 5.93 -0.72
N GLN A 188 -19.83 4.99 -1.12
CA GLN A 188 -20.52 4.08 -0.19
C GLN A 188 -19.53 3.17 0.55
N LEU A 189 -18.46 2.72 -0.12
CA LEU A 189 -17.37 1.99 0.52
C LEU A 189 -16.68 2.84 1.59
N ALA A 190 -16.37 4.10 1.26
CA ALA A 190 -15.76 5.02 2.20
C ALA A 190 -16.67 5.28 3.41
N ASP A 191 -17.97 5.53 3.20
CA ASP A 191 -18.93 5.73 4.29
C ASP A 191 -18.97 4.52 5.25
N LYS A 192 -19.02 3.29 4.70
CA LYS A 192 -19.04 2.07 5.51
C LYS A 192 -17.71 1.82 6.25
N ALA A 193 -16.59 2.04 5.57
CA ALA A 193 -15.27 1.84 6.16
C ALA A 193 -14.95 2.88 7.24
N ILE A 194 -15.28 4.16 7.01
CA ILE A 194 -15.16 5.21 8.03
C ILE A 194 -16.01 4.87 9.26
N ASN A 195 -17.26 4.45 9.04
CA ASN A 195 -18.13 4.03 10.16
C ASN A 195 -17.51 2.85 10.93
N LEU A 196 -16.95 1.85 10.25
CA LEU A 196 -16.30 0.71 10.88
C LEU A 196 -15.04 1.13 11.66
N LEU A 197 -14.24 2.04 11.12
CA LEU A 197 -13.00 2.52 11.76
C LEU A 197 -13.27 3.44 12.96
N GLU A 198 -14.35 4.22 12.94
CA GLU A 198 -14.70 5.15 14.02
C GLU A 198 -15.50 4.50 15.14
N ASN A 199 -16.39 3.60 14.78
CA ASN A 199 -17.31 2.97 15.75
C ASN A 199 -16.91 1.54 16.12
N GLY A 200 -15.86 0.98 15.48
CA GLY A 200 -15.44 -0.39 15.76
C GLY A 200 -16.55 -1.42 15.52
N MET A 201 -16.55 -2.47 16.32
CA MET A 201 -17.58 -3.50 16.33
C MET A 201 -17.85 -4.05 17.73
N THR A 202 -18.94 -4.78 17.89
CA THR A 202 -19.25 -5.47 19.14
C THR A 202 -19.18 -6.98 18.92
N ILE A 203 -18.44 -7.67 19.77
CA ILE A 203 -18.31 -9.13 19.80
C ILE A 203 -18.68 -9.61 21.19
N ASP A 204 -19.66 -10.50 21.28
CA ASP A 204 -20.20 -11.05 22.53
C ASP A 204 -20.44 -10.00 23.61
N GLY A 205 -21.03 -8.87 23.23
CA GLY A 205 -21.33 -7.75 24.13
C GLY A 205 -20.15 -6.82 24.46
N ILE A 206 -18.94 -7.13 24.02
CA ILE A 206 -17.75 -6.28 24.20
C ILE A 206 -17.62 -5.35 23.01
N HIS A 207 -17.58 -4.04 23.28
CA HIS A 207 -17.25 -3.05 22.26
C HIS A 207 -15.74 -3.01 22.02
N ILE A 208 -15.34 -3.06 20.75
CA ILE A 208 -13.94 -3.12 20.31
C ILE A 208 -13.66 -1.96 19.37
N ASP A 209 -12.81 -1.05 19.81
CA ASP A 209 -12.31 0.05 19.01
C ASP A 209 -11.34 -0.44 17.92
N ALA A 210 -11.32 0.23 16.76
CA ALA A 210 -10.42 -0.12 15.66
C ALA A 210 -8.97 0.36 15.85
N ASN A 211 -8.63 1.02 16.96
CA ASN A 211 -7.31 1.62 17.20
C ASN A 211 -6.46 0.90 18.25
N LEU A 212 -6.88 -0.28 18.69
CA LEU A 212 -6.14 -1.09 19.66
C LEU A 212 -4.96 -1.79 18.98
N GLU A 213 -3.83 -1.87 19.69
CA GLU A 213 -2.60 -2.48 19.19
C GLU A 213 -2.25 -3.76 19.94
N VAL A 214 -1.82 -4.78 19.19
CA VAL A 214 -1.44 -6.09 19.74
C VAL A 214 -0.05 -6.00 20.39
N SER A 215 0.06 -6.49 21.62
CA SER A 215 1.36 -6.62 22.29
C SER A 215 2.06 -7.92 21.88
N TRP A 216 2.58 -7.95 20.64
CA TRP A 216 3.22 -9.13 20.05
C TRP A 216 4.36 -9.69 20.88
N TYR A 217 5.21 -8.83 21.46
CA TYR A 217 6.36 -9.25 22.25
C TYR A 217 5.95 -9.97 23.54
N LYS A 218 4.81 -9.61 24.15
CA LYS A 218 4.32 -10.30 25.33
C LYS A 218 3.89 -11.73 25.06
N TRP A 219 3.36 -11.97 23.84
CA TRP A 219 2.99 -13.31 23.40
C TRP A 219 4.19 -14.12 22.93
N LEU A 220 5.08 -13.51 22.10
CA LEU A 220 6.20 -14.21 21.47
C LEU A 220 7.38 -14.45 22.40
N ASP A 221 7.58 -13.58 23.41
CA ASP A 221 8.68 -13.67 24.38
C ASP A 221 8.21 -13.21 25.78
N PRO A 222 7.31 -14.00 26.42
CA PRO A 222 6.72 -13.61 27.69
C PRO A 222 7.73 -13.51 28.84
N GLU A 223 8.87 -14.17 28.73
CA GLU A 223 9.92 -14.17 29.78
C GLU A 223 10.82 -12.94 29.72
N ASN A 224 11.35 -12.62 28.54
CA ASN A 224 12.34 -11.54 28.37
C ASN A 224 11.74 -10.21 27.93
N GLN A 225 10.62 -10.27 27.18
CA GLN A 225 9.89 -9.12 26.66
C GLN A 225 10.79 -8.14 25.88
N ASP A 226 11.75 -8.65 25.11
CA ASP A 226 12.62 -7.81 24.28
C ASP A 226 11.88 -7.36 23.00
N ILE A 227 11.28 -6.18 23.09
CA ILE A 227 10.53 -5.56 21.99
C ILE A 227 11.38 -5.36 20.73
N SER A 228 12.69 -5.22 20.85
CA SER A 228 13.58 -4.95 19.70
C SER A 228 13.59 -6.09 18.70
N LEU A 229 13.40 -7.33 19.15
CA LEU A 229 13.37 -8.53 18.31
C LEU A 229 12.06 -8.66 17.51
N TYR A 230 10.99 -8.02 17.99
CA TYR A 230 9.64 -8.20 17.45
C TYR A 230 9.06 -6.97 16.76
N ARG A 231 9.84 -5.90 16.60
CA ARG A 231 9.40 -4.62 16.00
C ARG A 231 8.71 -4.78 14.65
N LYS A 232 9.14 -5.72 13.82
CA LYS A 232 8.51 -5.97 12.52
C LYS A 232 7.02 -6.34 12.60
N TRP A 233 6.60 -6.93 13.72
CA TRP A 233 5.22 -7.35 13.92
C TRP A 233 4.26 -6.17 14.13
N GLU A 234 4.78 -5.04 14.58
CA GLU A 234 4.01 -3.82 14.80
C GLU A 234 3.60 -3.11 13.51
N TYR A 235 4.29 -3.41 12.40
CA TYR A 235 4.00 -2.83 11.09
C TYR A 235 3.03 -3.65 10.26
N LEU A 236 2.51 -4.78 10.76
CA LEU A 236 1.63 -5.67 9.98
C LEU A 236 0.27 -5.05 9.67
N THR A 237 -0.20 -4.13 10.52
CA THR A 237 -1.55 -3.57 10.40
C THR A 237 -1.50 -2.06 10.21
N PRO A 238 -2.20 -1.51 9.20
CA PRO A 238 -2.28 -0.06 9.03
C PRO A 238 -2.97 0.61 10.22
N PRO A 239 -2.54 1.80 10.68
CA PRO A 239 -3.22 2.54 11.73
C PRO A 239 -4.62 2.99 11.29
N ALA A 240 -5.59 2.93 12.19
CA ALA A 240 -6.98 3.32 11.91
C ALA A 240 -7.10 4.77 11.42
N VAL A 241 -6.35 5.70 12.01
CA VAL A 241 -6.36 7.11 11.63
C VAL A 241 -5.87 7.33 10.20
N VAL A 242 -4.87 6.58 9.75
CA VAL A 242 -4.31 6.69 8.39
C VAL A 242 -5.30 6.12 7.36
N LEU A 243 -5.90 4.96 7.65
CA LEU A 243 -6.97 4.38 6.81
C LEU A 243 -8.17 5.32 6.72
N ASN A 244 -8.59 5.89 7.84
CA ASN A 244 -9.72 6.84 7.88
C ASN A 244 -9.41 8.10 7.05
N ALA A 245 -8.22 8.67 7.17
CA ALA A 245 -7.78 9.81 6.38
C ALA A 245 -7.81 9.49 4.87
N GLU A 246 -7.33 8.32 4.46
CA GLU A 246 -7.35 7.90 3.05
C GLU A 246 -8.80 7.74 2.54
N PHE A 247 -9.69 7.08 3.30
CA PHE A 247 -11.11 6.98 2.93
C PHE A 247 -11.81 8.33 2.85
N ARG A 248 -11.53 9.25 3.78
CA ARG A 248 -12.08 10.61 3.75
C ARG A 248 -11.60 11.40 2.56
N SER A 249 -10.31 11.30 2.20
CA SER A 249 -9.76 11.93 1.00
C SER A 249 -10.45 11.42 -0.29
N TRP A 250 -10.78 10.13 -0.36
CA TRP A 250 -11.59 9.58 -1.45
C TRP A 250 -13.04 10.08 -1.39
N ARG A 251 -13.69 10.01 -0.22
CA ARG A 251 -15.09 10.45 -0.04
C ARG A 251 -15.30 11.91 -0.41
N ALA A 252 -14.35 12.76 -0.05
CA ALA A 252 -14.35 14.18 -0.39
C ALA A 252 -14.40 14.45 -1.91
N SER A 253 -14.04 13.46 -2.74
CA SER A 253 -14.18 13.56 -4.19
C SER A 253 -15.62 13.35 -4.71
N TYR A 254 -16.54 12.85 -3.86
CA TYR A 254 -17.89 12.43 -4.26
C TYR A 254 -19.03 13.11 -3.49
N VAL A 255 -18.71 13.94 -2.53
CA VAL A 255 -19.69 14.68 -1.71
C VAL A 255 -19.75 16.15 -2.10
N ASP A 256 -20.74 16.89 -1.57
CA ASP A 256 -20.79 18.34 -1.74
C ASP A 256 -19.64 19.03 -0.99
N GLU A 257 -19.44 20.32 -1.27
CA GLU A 257 -18.29 21.06 -0.74
C GLU A 257 -18.30 21.15 0.79
N ALA A 258 -19.45 21.30 1.42
CA ALA A 258 -19.55 21.39 2.88
C ALA A 258 -19.15 20.07 3.56
N ALA A 259 -19.59 18.93 3.01
CA ALA A 259 -19.20 17.62 3.49
C ALA A 259 -17.70 17.33 3.20
N ALA A 260 -17.20 17.74 2.03
CA ALA A 260 -15.78 17.63 1.69
C ALA A 260 -14.92 18.47 2.64
N GLN A 261 -15.32 19.70 2.98
CA GLN A 261 -14.62 20.53 3.97
C GLN A 261 -14.54 19.84 5.35
N SER A 262 -15.61 19.19 5.78
CA SER A 262 -15.59 18.39 7.01
C SER A 262 -14.58 17.24 6.96
N ASP A 263 -14.45 16.57 5.82
CA ASP A 263 -13.45 15.50 5.64
C ASP A 263 -12.02 16.05 5.64
N TRP A 264 -11.77 17.17 4.97
CA TRP A 264 -10.46 17.81 4.95
C TRP A 264 -10.04 18.33 6.32
N GLN A 265 -10.98 18.94 7.06
CA GLN A 265 -10.73 19.38 8.42
C GLN A 265 -10.41 18.19 9.34
N TRP A 266 -11.15 17.10 9.21
CA TRP A 266 -10.86 15.88 9.98
C TRP A 266 -9.46 15.33 9.69
N ILE A 267 -9.04 15.29 8.41
CA ILE A 267 -7.69 14.85 8.01
C ILE A 267 -6.65 15.77 8.63
N HIS A 268 -6.80 17.08 8.48
CA HIS A 268 -5.89 18.05 9.10
C HIS A 268 -5.76 17.80 10.60
N ASP A 269 -6.87 17.77 11.33
CA ASP A 269 -6.86 17.70 12.80
C ASP A 269 -6.29 16.37 13.31
N ASN A 270 -6.73 15.26 12.76
CA ASN A 270 -6.41 13.94 13.29
C ASN A 270 -5.09 13.38 12.74
N LEU A 271 -4.82 13.57 11.46
CA LEU A 271 -3.57 13.08 10.86
C LEU A 271 -2.37 13.92 11.32
N LEU A 272 -2.51 15.27 11.37
CA LEU A 272 -1.47 16.14 11.89
C LEU A 272 -1.22 15.87 13.37
N GLN A 273 -2.28 15.61 14.17
CA GLN A 273 -2.15 15.22 15.58
C GLN A 273 -1.40 13.89 15.72
N TYR A 274 -1.74 12.88 14.89
CA TYR A 274 -1.04 11.61 14.86
C TYR A 274 0.45 11.79 14.57
N MET A 275 0.80 12.58 13.54
CA MET A 275 2.18 12.87 13.17
C MET A 275 2.92 13.63 14.28
N TYR A 276 2.26 14.62 14.90
CA TYR A 276 2.80 15.38 16.02
C TYR A 276 3.12 14.50 17.22
N GLU A 277 2.22 13.62 17.60
CA GLU A 277 2.42 12.69 18.72
C GLU A 277 3.58 11.72 18.46
N TYR A 278 3.73 11.27 17.21
CA TYR A 278 4.85 10.44 16.82
C TYR A 278 6.18 11.20 16.83
N GLN A 279 6.19 12.41 16.28
CA GLN A 279 7.39 13.23 16.16
C GLN A 279 7.90 13.69 17.54
N THR A 280 7.00 14.08 18.43
CA THR A 280 7.36 14.67 19.73
C THR A 280 7.44 13.66 20.87
N GLY A 281 6.98 12.44 20.65
CA GLY A 281 6.86 11.46 21.73
C GLY A 281 5.82 11.84 22.80
N ALA A 282 4.86 12.71 22.46
CA ALA A 282 3.91 13.29 23.41
C ALA A 282 3.00 12.26 24.10
N LYS A 283 2.84 11.06 23.54
CA LYS A 283 2.11 9.94 24.16
C LYS A 283 2.87 9.21 25.28
N GLY A 284 4.06 9.70 25.68
CA GLY A 284 4.79 9.19 26.84
C GLY A 284 5.41 7.80 26.68
N ALA A 285 6.03 7.31 27.76
CA ALA A 285 6.67 6.00 27.84
C ALA A 285 5.72 4.80 27.76
N GLU A 286 4.41 5.03 27.68
CA GLU A 286 3.40 3.99 27.50
C GLU A 286 3.26 3.51 26.05
N ARG A 287 4.09 3.97 25.14
CA ARG A 287 4.20 3.38 23.81
C ARG A 287 4.82 2.00 23.90
N VAL A 288 3.99 1.07 24.16
CA VAL A 288 4.30 -0.35 24.24
C VAL A 288 4.63 -0.94 22.86
N ASP A 289 4.40 -0.20 21.80
CA ASP A 289 4.41 -0.66 20.42
C ASP A 289 5.72 -0.40 19.65
N GLY A 290 6.76 0.13 20.31
CA GLY A 290 8.07 0.36 19.67
C GLY A 290 8.08 1.35 18.49
N LYS A 291 6.91 1.86 18.07
CA LYS A 291 6.75 2.83 16.96
C LYS A 291 7.19 4.25 17.35
N THR A 292 8.12 4.37 18.29
CA THR A 292 8.60 5.67 18.78
C THR A 292 9.63 6.33 17.85
N ASN A 293 9.83 5.79 16.66
CA ASN A 293 10.83 6.36 15.78
C ASN A 293 10.26 7.55 15.01
N VAL A 294 10.67 8.74 15.38
CA VAL A 294 10.43 10.02 14.71
C VAL A 294 10.60 9.93 13.19
N SER A 295 11.52 9.09 12.73
CA SER A 295 11.79 8.86 11.31
C SER A 295 10.66 8.20 10.53
N ASN A 296 9.66 7.63 11.19
CA ASN A 296 8.56 6.96 10.48
C ASN A 296 7.57 7.97 9.87
N VAL A 297 7.32 9.07 10.55
CA VAL A 297 6.37 10.11 10.10
C VAL A 297 7.06 11.33 9.45
N ALA A 298 8.37 11.48 9.62
CA ALA A 298 9.12 12.57 9.01
C ALA A 298 9.53 12.25 7.58
N ILE A 299 9.49 13.26 6.71
CA ILE A 299 10.17 13.22 5.42
C ILE A 299 11.27 14.28 5.45
N PHE A 300 12.50 13.85 5.50
CA PHE A 300 13.68 14.71 5.47
C PHE A 300 14.58 14.30 4.31
N GLN A 301 15.54 15.14 3.99
CA GLN A 301 16.38 14.92 2.82
C GLN A 301 17.03 13.54 2.86
N LEU A 302 16.63 12.67 1.98
CA LEU A 302 17.10 11.27 1.92
C LEU A 302 18.61 11.18 1.74
N THR A 303 19.25 12.17 1.10
CA THR A 303 20.70 12.25 0.96
C THR A 303 21.45 12.29 2.31
N LEU A 304 20.83 12.80 3.37
CA LEU A 304 21.43 12.79 4.71
C LEU A 304 21.42 11.40 5.35
N LEU A 305 20.37 10.62 5.09
CA LEU A 305 20.27 9.23 5.54
C LEU A 305 21.30 8.31 4.87
N MET A 306 21.78 8.71 3.72
CA MET A 306 22.64 7.96 2.85
C MET A 306 24.12 8.20 3.07
N GLN A 307 24.47 9.23 3.80
CA GLN A 307 25.85 9.53 4.16
C GLN A 307 26.38 8.70 5.33
N SER A 308 25.50 7.99 6.03
CA SER A 308 25.95 7.02 7.03
C SER A 308 26.45 5.76 6.34
N ASP A 309 27.61 5.25 6.76
CA ASP A 309 28.26 4.03 6.25
C ASP A 309 27.41 2.75 6.42
N ASN A 310 26.21 2.87 6.92
CA ASN A 310 25.23 1.81 7.04
C ASN A 310 24.27 1.85 5.87
N ASP A 311 24.46 0.94 4.96
CA ASP A 311 23.70 0.56 3.79
C ASP A 311 22.23 1.00 3.78
N GLY A 312 22.03 2.28 3.43
CA GLY A 312 20.79 2.79 2.91
C GLY A 312 19.57 2.79 3.81
N ALA A 313 19.27 3.91 4.46
CA ALA A 313 17.97 4.14 5.09
C ALA A 313 16.79 3.89 4.13
N TYR A 314 16.99 4.07 2.82
CA TYR A 314 16.00 3.78 1.80
C TYR A 314 15.73 2.28 1.66
N SER A 315 16.75 1.43 1.76
CA SER A 315 16.59 -0.01 1.77
C SER A 315 15.79 -0.49 2.99
N ASN A 316 15.86 0.23 4.11
CA ASN A 316 15.10 -0.12 5.31
C ASN A 316 13.58 0.07 5.17
N ILE A 317 13.11 0.81 4.17
CA ILE A 317 11.67 0.88 3.85
C ILE A 317 11.19 -0.44 3.26
N PHE A 318 12.00 -1.08 2.42
CA PHE A 318 11.63 -2.28 1.67
C PHE A 318 12.22 -3.57 2.25
N TYR A 319 13.27 -3.46 3.09
CA TYR A 319 13.92 -4.60 3.72
C TYR A 319 13.89 -4.43 5.23
N THR A 320 13.03 -5.18 5.86
CA THR A 320 12.95 -5.21 7.31
C THR A 320 14.08 -6.04 7.89
N SER A 321 15.13 -5.40 8.39
CA SER A 321 16.09 -6.10 9.24
C SER A 321 15.46 -6.39 10.60
N THR A 322 15.87 -7.48 11.24
CA THR A 322 15.39 -7.85 12.59
C THR A 322 15.79 -6.83 13.67
N THR A 323 16.76 -5.96 13.40
CA THR A 323 17.37 -5.06 14.38
C THR A 323 17.45 -3.60 13.92
N GLY A 324 17.06 -3.27 12.68
CA GLY A 324 17.18 -1.93 12.11
C GLY A 324 16.00 -1.02 12.37
N SER A 325 16.25 0.29 12.38
CA SER A 325 15.19 1.30 12.34
C SER A 325 14.48 1.24 11.00
N MET A 326 13.15 1.09 11.01
CA MET A 326 12.33 1.11 9.82
C MET A 326 11.96 2.55 9.50
N TYR A 327 12.80 3.24 8.70
CA TYR A 327 12.56 4.63 8.33
C TYR A 327 11.33 4.76 7.45
N GLN A 328 10.53 5.80 7.72
CA GLN A 328 9.34 6.17 6.94
C GLN A 328 8.28 5.08 6.78
N LEU A 329 8.41 3.95 7.44
CA LEU A 329 7.45 2.86 7.38
C LEU A 329 6.37 3.04 8.43
N ILE A 330 5.10 3.06 7.99
CA ILE A 330 3.93 3.13 8.86
C ILE A 330 3.29 1.75 8.99
N SER A 331 3.13 1.05 7.87
CA SER A 331 2.68 -0.34 7.84
C SER A 331 3.11 -1.02 6.56
N SER A 332 3.24 -2.34 6.60
CA SER A 332 3.81 -3.10 5.49
C SER A 332 3.38 -4.56 5.47
N ILE A 333 3.30 -5.12 4.28
CA ILE A 333 3.17 -6.55 4.06
C ILE A 333 4.57 -7.13 4.04
N MET A 334 4.86 -8.01 5.01
CA MET A 334 6.17 -8.61 5.18
C MET A 334 6.15 -10.06 4.73
N TYR A 335 7.29 -10.51 4.23
CA TYR A 335 7.48 -11.86 3.69
C TYR A 335 8.68 -12.53 4.34
N ASP A 336 8.59 -13.82 4.54
CA ASP A 336 9.70 -14.65 5.00
C ASP A 336 10.00 -15.75 3.96
N TYR A 337 11.14 -15.61 3.29
CA TYR A 337 11.58 -16.57 2.29
C TYR A 337 11.74 -17.98 2.86
N ASN A 338 12.26 -18.11 4.08
CA ASN A 338 12.50 -19.41 4.72
C ASN A 338 11.20 -20.16 5.03
N ASN A 339 10.11 -19.40 5.25
CA ASN A 339 8.77 -19.95 5.43
C ASN A 339 7.95 -20.00 4.12
N HIS A 340 8.62 -19.98 2.97
CA HIS A 340 8.03 -20.04 1.64
C HIS A 340 7.10 -18.87 1.27
N GLN A 341 7.09 -17.80 2.06
CA GLN A 341 6.35 -16.60 1.76
C GLN A 341 7.13 -15.77 0.74
N ARG A 342 6.50 -15.41 -0.37
CA ARG A 342 7.19 -14.74 -1.49
C ARG A 342 6.26 -13.75 -2.18
N ASN A 343 6.88 -12.70 -2.73
CA ASN A 343 6.26 -11.84 -3.74
C ASN A 343 7.11 -11.90 -5.04
N ARG A 344 6.56 -11.34 -6.11
CA ARG A 344 7.15 -11.40 -7.44
C ARG A 344 7.98 -10.16 -7.81
N LEU A 345 8.19 -9.21 -6.86
CA LEU A 345 8.83 -7.93 -7.16
C LEU A 345 10.23 -8.08 -7.75
N VAL A 346 11.11 -8.81 -7.06
CA VAL A 346 12.48 -9.00 -7.56
C VAL A 346 12.46 -9.78 -8.86
N GLN A 347 11.64 -10.83 -8.96
CA GLN A 347 11.52 -11.65 -10.16
C GLN A 347 11.10 -10.83 -11.39
N TYR A 348 10.08 -9.98 -11.27
CA TYR A 348 9.50 -9.29 -12.43
C TYR A 348 10.18 -7.95 -12.76
N LEU A 349 10.95 -7.39 -11.83
CA LEU A 349 11.59 -6.08 -11.98
C LEU A 349 13.11 -6.14 -12.14
N CYS A 350 13.76 -7.31 -11.89
CA CYS A 350 15.21 -7.47 -11.99
C CYS A 350 15.63 -8.20 -13.27
N PRO A 351 16.41 -7.56 -14.17
CA PRO A 351 16.89 -8.21 -15.39
C PRO A 351 17.96 -9.28 -15.15
N GLU A 352 18.54 -9.33 -13.95
CA GLU A 352 19.56 -10.31 -13.55
C GLU A 352 18.99 -11.43 -12.66
N TYR A 353 17.68 -11.51 -12.53
CA TYR A 353 17.06 -12.64 -11.85
C TYR A 353 17.45 -13.96 -12.56
N PRO A 354 17.73 -15.06 -11.85
CA PRO A 354 18.21 -16.32 -12.45
C PRO A 354 17.36 -16.83 -13.60
N ASP A 355 16.05 -16.64 -13.52
CA ASP A 355 15.12 -16.80 -14.63
C ASP A 355 14.96 -15.48 -15.37
N GLN A 356 15.86 -15.20 -16.32
CA GLN A 356 15.84 -13.95 -17.10
C GLN A 356 14.57 -13.79 -17.95
N GLU A 357 13.79 -14.83 -18.16
CA GLU A 357 12.52 -14.79 -18.87
C GLU A 357 11.42 -14.08 -18.05
N SER A 358 11.59 -14.01 -16.75
CA SER A 358 10.61 -13.36 -15.83
C SER A 358 10.76 -11.86 -15.68
N PHE A 359 11.70 -11.22 -16.32
CA PHE A 359 11.82 -9.75 -16.31
C PHE A 359 10.72 -9.11 -17.16
N TYR A 360 9.64 -8.65 -16.53
CA TYR A 360 8.41 -8.24 -17.21
C TYR A 360 8.19 -6.74 -17.30
N LEU A 361 8.70 -5.96 -16.33
CA LEU A 361 8.48 -4.52 -16.25
C LEU A 361 9.81 -3.76 -16.12
N GLN A 362 9.89 -2.64 -16.80
CA GLN A 362 11.03 -1.72 -16.73
C GLN A 362 10.57 -0.26 -16.74
N PRO A 363 11.41 0.70 -16.29
CA PRO A 363 11.13 2.12 -16.46
C PRO A 363 11.00 2.50 -17.95
N SER A 364 9.93 3.22 -18.32
CA SER A 364 9.73 3.74 -19.67
C SER A 364 10.66 4.91 -19.97
N ASP A 365 10.90 5.23 -21.24
CA ASP A 365 11.65 6.43 -21.63
C ASP A 365 11.02 7.70 -21.08
N TYR A 366 9.69 7.79 -21.15
CA TYR A 366 8.93 8.90 -20.60
C TYR A 366 9.08 8.98 -19.08
N GLY A 367 8.95 7.84 -18.38
CA GLY A 367 9.10 7.77 -16.93
C GLY A 367 10.48 8.24 -16.46
N VAL A 368 11.55 7.85 -17.16
CA VAL A 368 12.91 8.32 -16.85
C VAL A 368 13.05 9.83 -17.06
N ALA A 369 12.43 10.37 -18.10
CA ALA A 369 12.51 11.80 -18.43
C ALA A 369 11.76 12.73 -17.45
N LEU A 370 10.94 12.18 -16.54
CA LEU A 370 10.26 12.97 -15.52
C LEU A 370 11.19 13.43 -14.37
N TYR A 371 12.39 12.87 -14.29
CA TYR A 371 13.37 13.19 -13.25
C TYR A 371 14.51 14.02 -13.82
N ASN A 372 14.96 15.02 -13.08
CA ASN A 372 16.19 15.73 -13.41
C ASN A 372 17.43 14.93 -12.95
N GLU A 373 18.61 15.41 -13.33
CA GLU A 373 19.88 14.77 -12.99
C GLU A 373 20.20 14.73 -11.49
N ASN A 374 19.61 15.61 -10.69
CA ASN A 374 19.81 15.71 -9.25
C ASN A 374 18.78 14.94 -8.45
N ASP A 375 17.66 14.57 -9.08
CA ASP A 375 16.62 13.78 -8.41
C ASP A 375 17.14 12.37 -8.10
N ILE A 376 17.25 12.08 -6.82
CA ILE A 376 17.85 10.82 -6.37
C ILE A 376 17.06 9.58 -6.81
N ARG A 377 15.78 9.73 -7.10
CA ARG A 377 14.90 8.65 -7.58
C ARG A 377 15.18 8.26 -9.03
N GLY A 378 15.77 9.19 -9.78
CA GLY A 378 16.01 9.04 -11.21
C GLY A 378 17.16 8.09 -11.57
N LEU A 379 17.26 7.78 -12.85
CA LEU A 379 18.25 6.85 -13.40
C LEU A 379 19.71 7.30 -13.20
N THR A 380 19.96 8.61 -13.13
CA THR A 380 21.31 9.17 -12.94
C THR A 380 21.83 8.92 -11.54
N GLN A 381 20.99 9.08 -10.53
CA GLN A 381 21.34 8.90 -9.13
C GLN A 381 21.14 7.45 -8.63
N LYS A 382 20.40 6.64 -9.39
CA LYS A 382 20.27 5.17 -9.25
C LYS A 382 19.56 4.65 -7.99
N TRP A 383 18.67 5.42 -7.38
CA TRP A 383 18.00 5.01 -6.13
C TRP A 383 16.77 4.16 -6.35
N MET A 384 15.83 4.64 -7.16
CA MET A 384 14.64 3.87 -7.50
C MET A 384 14.81 3.13 -8.82
N MET A 385 15.63 3.68 -9.72
CA MET A 385 15.87 3.16 -11.05
C MET A 385 17.37 3.01 -11.32
N ASN A 386 17.75 1.98 -12.06
CA ASN A 386 19.14 1.73 -12.45
C ASN A 386 19.22 1.06 -13.83
N THR A 387 20.43 0.87 -14.32
CA THR A 387 20.74 0.07 -15.49
C THR A 387 21.61 -1.12 -15.10
N LEU A 388 21.09 -2.33 -15.26
CA LEU A 388 21.78 -3.58 -14.99
C LEU A 388 21.84 -4.42 -16.28
N GLY A 389 23.03 -4.92 -16.66
CA GLY A 389 23.21 -5.66 -17.89
C GLY A 389 22.74 -4.91 -19.15
N GLY A 390 22.81 -3.58 -19.16
CA GLY A 390 22.33 -2.72 -20.25
C GLY A 390 20.81 -2.52 -20.30
N LYS A 391 20.04 -3.08 -19.35
CA LYS A 391 18.59 -2.94 -19.25
C LYS A 391 18.23 -2.03 -18.09
N ARG A 392 17.26 -1.10 -18.29
CA ARG A 392 16.71 -0.29 -17.21
C ARG A 392 15.89 -1.18 -16.27
N CYS A 393 15.93 -0.89 -14.98
CA CYS A 393 15.18 -1.64 -13.98
C CYS A 393 14.76 -0.75 -12.81
N VAL A 394 13.76 -1.20 -12.04
CA VAL A 394 13.41 -0.64 -10.75
C VAL A 394 14.34 -1.26 -9.72
N SER A 395 15.24 -0.47 -9.12
CA SER A 395 16.32 -0.97 -8.26
C SER A 395 16.05 -0.86 -6.77
N LYS A 396 15.03 -0.14 -6.35
CA LYS A 396 14.73 0.08 -4.92
C LYS A 396 14.42 -1.20 -4.12
N TYR A 397 14.10 -2.28 -4.82
CA TYR A 397 13.85 -3.60 -4.24
C TYR A 397 15.08 -4.50 -4.22
N TYR A 398 16.26 -3.98 -4.61
CA TYR A 398 17.51 -4.71 -4.54
C TYR A 398 18.35 -4.18 -3.40
N TYR A 399 18.72 -5.06 -2.51
CA TYR A 399 19.54 -4.70 -1.36
C TYR A 399 20.94 -4.24 -1.77
N GLY A 400 21.43 -3.19 -1.12
CA GLY A 400 22.85 -2.90 -1.07
C GLY A 400 23.41 -1.97 -2.15
N TYR A 401 23.00 -0.70 -2.19
CA TYR A 401 23.83 0.30 -2.84
C TYR A 401 24.96 0.74 -1.91
N ASN A 402 26.21 0.48 -2.28
CA ASN A 402 27.37 0.98 -1.57
C ASN A 402 27.75 2.37 -2.13
N PHE A 403 27.57 3.40 -1.30
CA PHE A 403 27.87 4.79 -1.65
C PHE A 403 29.35 5.08 -1.83
N SER A 404 30.22 4.44 -1.05
CA SER A 404 31.66 4.64 -1.11
C SER A 404 32.22 4.17 -2.45
N THR A 405 31.71 3.08 -2.97
CA THR A 405 32.10 2.53 -4.28
C THR A 405 31.21 2.98 -5.43
N ARG A 406 30.05 3.64 -5.14
CA ARG A 406 28.99 3.97 -6.09
C ARG A 406 28.50 2.78 -6.91
N ASN A 407 28.57 1.61 -6.35
CA ASN A 407 28.12 0.37 -6.95
C ASN A 407 27.12 -0.33 -6.06
N TYR A 408 26.21 -1.11 -6.67
CA TYR A 408 25.44 -2.09 -5.92
C TYR A 408 26.40 -3.18 -5.44
N GLN A 409 26.51 -3.36 -4.12
CA GLN A 409 27.06 -4.58 -3.61
C GLN A 409 25.95 -5.62 -3.72
N TYR A 410 26.06 -6.46 -4.74
CA TYR A 410 25.31 -7.70 -4.75
C TYR A 410 25.77 -8.52 -3.54
N LEU A 411 24.91 -8.69 -2.56
CA LEU A 411 24.98 -9.90 -1.75
C LEU A 411 25.02 -11.04 -2.72
N ASP A 412 25.91 -11.99 -2.49
CA ASP A 412 26.18 -13.15 -3.33
C ASP A 412 24.91 -13.58 -4.11
N ASN A 413 25.00 -13.71 -5.42
CA ASN A 413 23.87 -13.78 -6.37
C ASN A 413 22.65 -14.62 -5.95
N LEU A 414 22.84 -15.57 -5.03
CA LEU A 414 21.79 -16.40 -4.45
C LEU A 414 21.06 -15.75 -3.27
N GLU A 415 21.65 -14.79 -2.56
CA GLU A 415 21.04 -14.22 -1.35
C GLU A 415 20.07 -13.07 -1.64
N ILE A 416 20.29 -12.28 -2.69
CA ILE A 416 19.34 -11.25 -3.12
C ILE A 416 17.97 -11.85 -3.42
N PHE A 417 17.94 -13.04 -4.02
CA PHE A 417 16.70 -13.72 -4.38
C PHE A 417 16.05 -14.46 -3.19
N LYS A 418 16.77 -14.63 -2.10
CA LYS A 418 16.24 -15.17 -0.84
C LYS A 418 15.61 -14.10 0.04
N ILE A 419 16.02 -12.83 -0.09
CA ILE A 419 15.45 -11.73 0.66
C ILE A 419 14.22 -11.24 -0.09
N GLN A 420 13.04 -11.39 0.50
CA GLN A 420 11.81 -10.87 -0.08
C GLN A 420 11.59 -9.44 0.40
N PRO A 421 11.43 -8.46 -0.52
CA PRO A 421 11.15 -7.09 -0.12
C PRO A 421 9.78 -7.00 0.54
N ALA A 422 9.67 -6.15 1.56
CA ALA A 422 8.41 -5.76 2.13
C ALA A 422 7.65 -4.83 1.16
N ILE A 423 6.32 -4.87 1.20
CA ILE A 423 5.46 -3.98 0.42
C ILE A 423 4.80 -2.99 1.37
N PRO A 424 5.24 -1.72 1.40
CA PRO A 424 4.64 -0.71 2.26
C PRO A 424 3.17 -0.48 1.88
N THR A 425 2.25 -0.75 2.80
CA THR A 425 0.85 -0.35 2.66
C THR A 425 0.72 1.15 2.88
N PHE A 426 1.38 1.67 3.93
CA PHE A 426 1.55 3.10 4.18
C PHE A 426 2.97 3.41 4.64
N ARG A 427 3.49 4.56 4.21
CA ARG A 427 4.77 5.12 4.64
C ARG A 427 4.66 6.62 4.87
N GLY A 428 5.68 7.24 5.44
CA GLY A 428 5.65 8.66 5.82
C GLY A 428 5.17 9.58 4.70
N HIS A 429 5.56 9.34 3.45
CA HIS A 429 5.12 10.12 2.29
C HIS A 429 3.59 10.07 2.09
N ASP A 430 2.92 8.94 2.35
CA ASP A 430 1.46 8.85 2.22
C ASP A 430 0.76 9.85 3.16
N LEU A 431 1.28 10.00 4.39
CA LEU A 431 0.75 10.95 5.37
C LEU A 431 0.91 12.39 4.89
N HIS A 432 2.08 12.72 4.34
CA HIS A 432 2.37 14.06 3.83
C HIS A 432 1.56 14.40 2.58
N PHE A 433 1.30 13.43 1.68
CA PHE A 433 0.39 13.62 0.56
C PHE A 433 -1.04 13.91 1.03
N LEU A 434 -1.56 13.11 1.98
CA LEU A 434 -2.90 13.33 2.54
C LEU A 434 -3.03 14.68 3.25
N LEU A 435 -2.01 15.06 4.00
CA LEU A 435 -2.00 16.36 4.69
C LEU A 435 -1.93 17.52 3.67
N ALA A 436 -1.07 17.43 2.65
CA ALA A 436 -0.97 18.45 1.61
C ALA A 436 -2.28 18.62 0.81
N GLU A 437 -3.00 17.51 0.54
CA GLU A 437 -4.35 17.58 -0.04
C GLU A 437 -5.32 18.32 0.89
N ALA A 438 -5.35 17.97 2.17
CA ALA A 438 -6.23 18.62 3.14
C ALA A 438 -5.95 20.11 3.22
N GLU A 439 -4.69 20.53 3.34
CA GLU A 439 -4.28 21.93 3.36
C GLU A 439 -4.68 22.68 2.08
N THR A 440 -4.52 22.03 0.91
CA THR A 440 -4.95 22.57 -0.37
C THR A 440 -6.46 22.88 -0.36
N HIS A 441 -7.27 21.94 0.12
CA HIS A 441 -8.73 22.06 0.10
C HIS A 441 -9.30 22.94 1.24
N LEU A 442 -8.54 23.11 2.32
CA LEU A 442 -8.83 24.08 3.37
C LEU A 442 -8.44 25.53 3.00
N GLY A 443 -7.78 25.72 1.85
CA GLY A 443 -7.30 27.04 1.41
C GLY A 443 -5.96 27.46 2.06
N ASN A 444 -5.31 26.57 2.79
CA ASN A 444 -4.03 26.81 3.46
C ASN A 444 -2.86 26.63 2.49
N PHE A 445 -2.80 27.45 1.43
CA PHE A 445 -1.85 27.26 0.33
C PHE A 445 -0.37 27.38 0.73
N THR A 446 -0.04 28.17 1.75
CA THR A 446 1.35 28.22 2.26
C THR A 446 1.77 26.86 2.86
N HIS A 447 0.87 26.21 3.60
CA HIS A 447 1.12 24.87 4.15
C HIS A 447 1.23 23.83 3.04
N ALA A 448 0.28 23.84 2.09
CA ALA A 448 0.26 22.92 0.95
C ALA A 448 1.53 23.05 0.10
N TYR A 449 1.97 24.30 -0.16
CA TYR A 449 3.19 24.59 -0.91
C TYR A 449 4.44 24.06 -0.18
N ALA A 450 4.53 24.34 1.13
CA ALA A 450 5.63 23.87 1.95
C ALA A 450 5.73 22.33 1.96
N LEU A 451 4.60 21.64 2.19
CA LEU A 451 4.55 20.19 2.22
C LEU A 451 4.90 19.54 0.87
N LEU A 452 4.46 20.13 -0.24
CA LEU A 452 4.73 19.62 -1.58
C LEU A 452 6.17 19.92 -2.04
N ASN A 453 6.62 21.16 -1.89
CA ASN A 453 7.85 21.64 -2.54
C ASN A 453 9.05 21.66 -1.61
N LYS A 454 9.15 22.71 -0.80
CA LYS A 454 10.39 23.05 -0.07
C LYS A 454 10.45 22.48 1.35
N GLY A 455 9.31 22.10 1.88
CA GLY A 455 9.18 21.71 3.28
C GLY A 455 9.05 22.89 4.24
N VAL A 456 8.48 22.59 5.40
CA VAL A 456 8.21 23.59 6.46
C VAL A 456 9.51 24.23 6.95
N ASP A 457 10.60 23.46 7.06
CA ASP A 457 11.90 23.96 7.51
C ASP A 457 12.51 25.01 6.56
N ASN A 458 12.28 24.84 5.25
CA ASN A 458 12.76 25.79 4.24
C ASN A 458 11.82 26.96 4.00
N GLU A 459 10.53 26.82 4.29
CA GLU A 459 9.57 27.93 4.25
C GLU A 459 9.89 28.98 5.34
N PHE A 460 10.37 28.52 6.48
CA PHE A 460 10.73 29.37 7.62
C PHE A 460 12.23 29.24 7.96
N PRO A 461 13.11 29.90 7.19
CA PRO A 461 14.57 29.77 7.37
C PRO A 461 15.08 30.24 8.75
N ASN A 462 14.30 31.04 9.48
CA ASN A 462 14.60 31.43 10.86
C ASN A 462 14.10 30.39 11.89
N ARG A 463 13.51 29.31 11.45
CA ARG A 463 13.00 28.18 12.26
C ARG A 463 11.97 28.58 13.31
N VAL A 464 11.14 29.57 12.98
CA VAL A 464 10.06 30.07 13.84
C VAL A 464 8.82 30.23 12.99
N LEU A 465 7.73 29.56 13.38
CA LEU A 465 6.41 29.86 12.82
C LEU A 465 5.99 31.27 13.26
N PRO A 466 5.41 32.08 12.38
CA PRO A 466 4.88 33.38 12.76
C PRO A 466 3.82 33.25 13.86
N GLU A 467 3.94 34.05 14.93
CA GLU A 467 3.00 34.01 16.06
C GLU A 467 1.60 34.54 15.69
N ASP A 468 1.52 35.42 14.67
CA ASP A 468 0.31 36.14 14.26
C ASP A 468 -0.36 35.51 13.02
N THR A 469 -0.06 34.26 12.66
CA THR A 469 -0.62 33.63 11.47
C THR A 469 -1.50 32.43 11.81
N ASP A 470 -2.33 32.03 10.86
CA ASP A 470 -3.19 30.87 10.95
C ASP A 470 -2.43 29.52 10.90
N TRP A 471 -1.10 29.55 11.06
CA TRP A 471 -0.29 28.34 11.13
C TRP A 471 -0.58 27.56 12.41
N ASP A 472 -0.93 26.31 12.23
CA ASP A 472 -1.05 25.38 13.34
C ASP A 472 0.33 25.16 13.98
N GLN A 473 0.44 25.42 15.28
CA GLN A 473 1.72 25.33 16.02
C GLN A 473 2.29 23.90 16.05
N ARG A 474 1.50 22.88 15.72
CA ARG A 474 2.00 21.51 15.56
C ARG A 474 3.04 21.39 14.44
N TYR A 475 2.97 22.24 13.41
CA TYR A 475 3.98 22.29 12.34
C TYR A 475 5.39 22.67 12.85
N ALA A 476 5.50 23.29 14.02
CA ALA A 476 6.80 23.59 14.63
C ALA A 476 7.66 22.36 14.90
N MET A 477 7.06 21.17 14.96
CA MET A 477 7.80 19.90 15.07
C MET A 477 8.81 19.67 13.93
N TRP A 478 8.59 20.31 12.77
CA TRP A 478 9.44 20.16 11.58
C TRP A 478 10.38 21.36 11.34
N LEU A 479 10.42 22.33 12.24
CA LEU A 479 11.35 23.46 12.17
C LEU A 479 12.69 23.08 12.82
N GLY A 480 13.65 22.67 11.99
CA GLY A 480 15.05 22.58 12.35
C GLY A 480 15.36 21.97 13.69
N SER A 481 14.76 20.84 14.02
CA SER A 481 15.03 20.17 15.29
C SER A 481 16.51 19.77 15.40
N ALA A 482 17.03 19.79 16.61
CA ALA A 482 18.40 19.39 16.98
C ALA A 482 18.68 17.89 16.72
N GLY A 483 18.37 17.39 15.55
CA GLY A 483 18.52 16.00 15.13
C GLY A 483 18.35 15.80 13.63
N GLY A 484 18.11 16.86 12.85
CA GLY A 484 18.03 16.75 11.38
C GLY A 484 16.69 16.22 10.84
N TYR A 485 15.64 16.24 11.65
CA TYR A 485 14.31 15.75 11.28
C TYR A 485 13.37 16.87 10.79
N GLY A 486 13.92 17.90 10.14
CA GLY A 486 13.14 18.93 9.48
C GLY A 486 12.35 18.35 8.31
N ASN A 487 11.23 18.99 7.95
CA ASN A 487 10.46 18.63 6.76
C ASN A 487 11.02 19.37 5.54
N THR A 488 11.49 18.61 4.54
CA THR A 488 12.04 19.14 3.27
C THR A 488 11.05 19.12 2.12
N GLY A 489 9.78 18.78 2.39
CA GLY A 489 8.74 18.65 1.38
C GLY A 489 8.86 17.37 0.54
N LEU A 490 7.76 17.00 -0.13
CA LEU A 490 7.69 15.78 -0.93
C LEU A 490 8.71 15.80 -2.07
N ALA A 491 8.76 16.85 -2.87
CA ALA A 491 9.73 16.99 -3.95
C ALA A 491 11.16 17.23 -3.41
N GLY A 492 11.31 18.07 -2.39
CA GLY A 492 12.61 18.43 -1.82
C GLY A 492 13.34 17.28 -1.15
N THR A 493 12.62 16.33 -0.55
CA THR A 493 13.18 15.13 0.07
C THR A 493 14.10 14.35 -0.89
N ALA A 494 13.73 14.31 -2.16
CA ALA A 494 14.45 13.59 -3.20
C ALA A 494 15.35 14.49 -4.08
N ASN A 495 15.53 15.78 -3.75
CA ASN A 495 16.12 16.78 -4.66
C ASN A 495 15.37 16.85 -6.00
N GLY A 496 14.08 16.61 -5.98
CA GLY A 496 13.23 16.64 -7.16
C GLY A 496 13.03 18.04 -7.71
N ILE A 497 12.41 18.12 -8.89
CA ILE A 497 12.00 19.39 -9.49
C ILE A 497 10.85 19.95 -8.65
N MET A 498 11.01 21.19 -8.18
CA MET A 498 9.93 21.91 -7.51
C MET A 498 8.81 22.24 -8.50
N HIS A 499 7.57 22.09 -8.05
CA HIS A 499 6.40 22.44 -8.85
C HIS A 499 6.25 23.96 -8.91
N GLU A 500 6.13 24.51 -10.11
CA GLU A 500 5.87 25.94 -10.34
C GLU A 500 4.40 26.23 -10.05
N LEU A 501 4.11 26.59 -8.80
CA LEU A 501 2.78 26.88 -8.30
C LEU A 501 2.72 28.33 -7.78
N PRO A 502 1.59 29.03 -7.94
CA PRO A 502 1.40 30.30 -7.26
C PRO A 502 1.56 30.13 -5.76
N HIS A 503 2.43 30.92 -5.15
CA HIS A 503 2.68 30.90 -3.71
C HIS A 503 2.04 32.14 -3.06
N PRO A 504 1.37 32.03 -1.89
CA PRO A 504 0.86 33.17 -1.17
C PRO A 504 1.95 34.23 -0.92
N GLY A 505 1.67 35.48 -1.30
CA GLY A 505 2.65 36.59 -1.26
C GLY A 505 3.34 36.89 -2.59
N ASP A 506 3.24 36.02 -3.59
CA ASP A 506 3.68 36.32 -4.95
C ASP A 506 2.69 37.29 -5.63
N ALA A 507 3.20 38.16 -6.49
CA ALA A 507 2.40 39.22 -7.12
C ALA A 507 1.27 38.69 -8.02
N ASP A 508 1.35 37.48 -8.48
CA ASP A 508 0.39 36.80 -9.37
C ASP A 508 -0.55 35.85 -8.64
N PHE A 509 -0.36 35.65 -7.33
CA PHE A 509 -1.20 34.72 -6.56
C PHE A 509 -2.70 35.13 -6.61
N ASP A 510 -2.98 36.41 -6.43
CA ASP A 510 -4.33 36.96 -6.44
C ASP A 510 -5.00 37.00 -7.83
N LEU A 511 -4.26 36.61 -8.89
CA LEU A 511 -4.81 36.46 -10.25
C LEU A 511 -5.63 35.19 -10.41
N TYR A 512 -5.47 34.22 -9.51
CA TYR A 512 -6.15 32.94 -9.54
C TYR A 512 -7.30 32.88 -8.55
N THR A 513 -8.40 32.27 -8.95
CA THR A 513 -9.46 31.91 -7.99
C THR A 513 -9.00 30.76 -7.11
N GLU A 514 -9.59 30.64 -5.92
CA GLU A 514 -9.30 29.52 -5.00
C GLU A 514 -9.48 28.15 -5.68
N ASP A 515 -10.53 28.00 -6.50
CA ASP A 515 -10.76 26.77 -7.26
C ASP A 515 -9.66 26.45 -8.28
N GLN A 516 -9.12 27.49 -8.94
CA GLN A 516 -7.98 27.30 -9.84
C GLN A 516 -6.73 26.89 -9.07
N LEU A 517 -6.46 27.52 -7.92
CA LEU A 517 -5.35 27.14 -7.06
C LEU A 517 -5.48 25.69 -6.58
N LYS A 518 -6.63 25.31 -6.02
CA LYS A 518 -6.90 23.94 -5.59
C LYS A 518 -6.65 22.93 -6.71
N GLN A 519 -7.12 23.24 -7.93
CA GLN A 519 -6.89 22.37 -9.07
C GLN A 519 -5.41 22.26 -9.48
N MET A 520 -4.68 23.38 -9.45
CA MET A 520 -3.24 23.38 -9.78
C MET A 520 -2.44 22.54 -8.77
N TYR A 521 -2.72 22.72 -7.48
CA TYR A 521 -2.06 21.98 -6.40
C TYR A 521 -2.39 20.48 -6.44
N ASP A 522 -3.65 20.10 -6.66
CA ASP A 522 -4.06 18.69 -6.79
C ASP A 522 -3.33 17.97 -7.93
N TRP A 523 -3.23 18.61 -9.10
CA TRP A 523 -2.51 18.00 -10.22
C TRP A 523 -1.00 17.97 -9.99
N ALA A 524 -0.43 18.93 -9.29
CA ALA A 524 0.98 18.92 -8.90
C ALA A 524 1.27 17.80 -7.89
N LEU A 525 0.37 17.59 -6.91
CA LEU A 525 0.44 16.45 -6.00
C LEU A 525 0.36 15.12 -6.76
N ALA A 526 -0.52 15.01 -7.76
CA ALA A 526 -0.61 13.80 -8.59
C ALA A 526 0.68 13.56 -9.39
N ASP A 527 1.29 14.61 -9.95
CA ASP A 527 2.53 14.53 -10.70
C ASP A 527 3.73 14.16 -9.80
N GLU A 528 3.77 14.66 -8.55
CA GLU A 528 4.78 14.24 -7.58
C GLU A 528 4.57 12.82 -7.09
N ASN A 529 3.32 12.42 -6.84
CA ASN A 529 2.97 11.06 -6.45
C ASN A 529 3.35 10.02 -7.52
N LEU A 530 3.18 10.36 -8.81
CA LEU A 530 3.64 9.50 -9.91
C LEU A 530 5.14 9.22 -9.82
N LYS A 531 5.96 10.22 -9.48
CA LYS A 531 7.41 10.07 -9.36
C LYS A 531 7.82 9.29 -8.10
N GLU A 532 7.11 9.49 -7.00
CA GLU A 532 7.47 8.91 -5.70
C GLU A 532 7.21 7.40 -5.63
N TYR A 533 6.12 6.90 -6.21
CA TYR A 533 5.63 5.54 -5.98
C TYR A 533 5.82 4.56 -7.14
N ILE A 534 6.92 4.67 -7.89
CA ILE A 534 7.22 3.68 -8.94
C ILE A 534 7.22 2.26 -8.37
N ALA A 535 6.45 1.37 -8.95
CA ALA A 535 6.30 -0.03 -8.56
C ALA A 535 5.81 -0.27 -7.11
N GLU A 536 5.00 0.65 -6.56
CA GLU A 536 4.35 0.47 -5.23
C GLU A 536 2.84 0.29 -5.31
N GLY A 537 2.25 0.29 -6.49
CA GLY A 537 0.81 0.10 -6.69
C GLY A 537 -0.06 1.28 -6.23
N LYS A 538 0.51 2.48 -6.05
CA LYS A 538 -0.17 3.64 -5.44
C LYS A 538 -0.44 4.76 -6.43
N SER A 539 0.51 5.08 -7.30
CA SER A 539 0.49 6.29 -8.12
C SER A 539 -0.68 6.35 -9.10
N TYR A 540 -1.05 5.23 -9.70
CA TYR A 540 -2.18 5.19 -10.61
C TYR A 540 -3.51 5.47 -9.91
N SER A 541 -3.76 4.84 -8.77
CA SER A 541 -4.98 5.07 -8.00
C SER A 541 -5.07 6.49 -7.42
N TYR A 542 -3.93 7.09 -7.05
CA TYR A 542 -3.88 8.48 -6.63
C TYR A 542 -4.28 9.42 -7.78
N LEU A 543 -3.73 9.20 -8.98
CA LEU A 543 -4.11 9.93 -10.19
C LEU A 543 -5.62 9.79 -10.49
N CYS A 544 -6.19 8.59 -10.33
CA CYS A 544 -7.62 8.35 -10.48
C CYS A 544 -8.44 9.12 -9.43
N LYS A 545 -7.99 9.18 -8.18
CA LYS A 545 -8.64 9.94 -7.10
C LYS A 545 -8.76 11.43 -7.46
N ILE A 546 -7.66 12.03 -7.89
CA ILE A 546 -7.67 13.43 -8.34
C ILE A 546 -8.60 13.62 -9.55
N ALA A 547 -8.58 12.70 -10.50
CA ALA A 547 -9.48 12.76 -11.65
C ALA A 547 -10.97 12.67 -11.24
N GLU A 548 -11.33 11.75 -10.33
CA GLU A 548 -12.70 11.62 -9.81
C GLU A 548 -13.18 12.90 -9.11
N ARG A 549 -12.30 13.59 -8.39
CA ARG A 549 -12.61 14.87 -7.75
C ARG A 549 -13.12 15.92 -8.73
N TYR A 550 -12.54 15.96 -9.93
CA TYR A 550 -12.93 16.90 -10.99
C TYR A 550 -13.96 16.34 -11.98
N ALA A 551 -14.19 15.03 -11.96
CA ALA A 551 -15.22 14.36 -12.76
C ALA A 551 -16.60 14.37 -12.09
N ASN A 552 -16.65 14.45 -10.77
CA ASN A 552 -17.89 14.32 -10.01
C ASN A 552 -18.74 15.61 -10.10
N SER A 553 -20.01 15.42 -10.53
CA SER A 553 -20.97 16.54 -10.64
C SER A 553 -21.41 17.12 -9.31
N ALA A 554 -21.29 16.39 -8.21
CA ALA A 554 -21.58 16.88 -6.87
C ALA A 554 -20.49 17.82 -6.33
N TYR A 555 -19.29 17.74 -6.92
CA TYR A 555 -18.14 18.56 -6.55
C TYR A 555 -17.74 19.45 -7.73
N ARG A 556 -17.93 20.76 -7.62
CA ARG A 556 -17.51 21.79 -8.61
C ARG A 556 -18.12 21.69 -10.00
N GLY A 557 -19.31 21.12 -10.14
CA GLY A 557 -19.99 21.04 -11.43
C GLY A 557 -19.30 20.13 -12.45
N GLY A 558 -18.61 19.12 -12.00
CA GLY A 558 -17.76 18.10 -12.62
C GLY A 558 -17.73 17.97 -14.13
N ASN A 559 -16.54 17.80 -14.66
CA ASN A 559 -16.31 17.54 -16.08
C ASN A 559 -15.52 16.24 -16.27
N GLN A 560 -16.25 15.14 -16.36
CA GLN A 560 -15.65 13.80 -16.52
C GLN A 560 -14.76 13.71 -17.77
N ALA A 561 -15.14 14.36 -18.86
CA ALA A 561 -14.35 14.33 -20.10
C ALA A 561 -12.99 15.04 -19.91
N ALA A 562 -12.98 16.21 -19.25
CA ALA A 562 -11.74 16.94 -18.95
C ALA A 562 -10.86 16.18 -17.94
N ALA A 563 -11.47 15.55 -16.93
CA ALA A 563 -10.76 14.72 -15.95
C ALA A 563 -10.07 13.52 -16.61
N ARG A 564 -10.79 12.78 -17.45
CA ARG A 564 -10.25 11.66 -18.24
C ARG A 564 -9.17 12.11 -19.23
N ASP A 565 -9.33 13.28 -19.86
CA ASP A 565 -8.30 13.89 -20.71
C ASP A 565 -7.03 14.20 -19.93
N SER A 566 -7.15 14.71 -18.71
CA SER A 566 -6.02 15.02 -17.82
C SER A 566 -5.22 13.76 -17.42
N VAL A 567 -5.92 12.64 -17.16
CA VAL A 567 -5.30 11.33 -16.95
C VAL A 567 -4.60 10.86 -18.23
N ALA A 568 -5.28 10.92 -19.36
CA ALA A 568 -4.73 10.48 -20.64
C ALA A 568 -3.45 11.25 -21.04
N LYS A 569 -3.41 12.57 -20.78
CA LYS A 569 -2.23 13.42 -21.05
C LYS A 569 -1.00 13.02 -20.21
N ARG A 570 -1.20 12.48 -19.03
CA ARG A 570 -0.11 12.03 -18.13
C ARG A 570 0.38 10.62 -18.46
N ILE A 571 -0.46 9.79 -19.05
CA ILE A 571 -0.16 8.37 -19.29
C ILE A 571 0.21 8.09 -20.75
N ALA A 572 -0.51 8.65 -21.72
CA ALA A 572 -0.30 8.33 -23.12
C ALA A 572 1.13 8.62 -23.63
N PRO A 573 1.86 9.65 -23.16
CA PRO A 573 3.21 9.94 -23.65
C PRO A 573 4.23 8.81 -23.45
N LYS A 574 4.02 7.90 -22.53
CA LYS A 574 4.94 6.75 -22.33
C LYS A 574 4.90 5.73 -23.48
N TYR A 575 3.83 5.73 -24.28
CA TYR A 575 3.67 4.81 -25.39
C TYR A 575 4.34 5.34 -26.67
N PRO A 576 4.75 4.46 -27.58
CA PRO A 576 5.18 4.88 -28.91
C PRO A 576 4.12 5.74 -29.61
N ALA A 577 4.52 6.74 -30.39
CA ALA A 577 3.62 7.71 -31.03
C ALA A 577 2.42 7.06 -31.77
N SER A 578 2.63 5.88 -32.37
CA SER A 578 1.58 5.11 -33.05
C SER A 578 0.49 4.57 -32.13
N LYS A 579 0.74 4.45 -30.79
CA LYS A 579 -0.17 3.91 -29.80
C LYS A 579 -0.78 4.98 -28.88
N GLN A 580 -0.19 6.17 -28.79
CA GLN A 580 -0.61 7.22 -27.86
C GLN A 580 -2.10 7.57 -28.01
N SER A 581 -2.53 7.80 -29.25
CA SER A 581 -3.95 8.12 -29.53
C SER A 581 -4.88 6.97 -29.15
N TYR A 582 -4.47 5.71 -29.36
CA TYR A 582 -5.27 4.55 -28.95
C TYR A 582 -5.46 4.52 -27.44
N VAL A 583 -4.38 4.58 -26.67
CA VAL A 583 -4.46 4.54 -25.20
C VAL A 583 -5.24 5.73 -24.63
N ALA A 584 -4.97 6.93 -25.16
CA ALA A 584 -5.74 8.11 -24.76
C ALA A 584 -7.26 7.93 -25.00
N ASN A 585 -7.65 7.35 -26.12
CA ASN A 585 -9.04 7.07 -26.43
C ASN A 585 -9.64 5.98 -25.51
N GLN A 586 -8.87 4.95 -25.15
CA GLN A 586 -9.32 3.95 -24.18
C GLN A 586 -9.65 4.61 -22.82
N ILE A 587 -8.73 5.43 -22.28
CA ILE A 587 -8.95 6.14 -21.02
C ILE A 587 -10.17 7.08 -21.12
N LYS A 588 -10.31 7.83 -22.23
CA LYS A 588 -11.42 8.78 -22.41
C LYS A 588 -12.76 8.09 -22.52
N ASN A 589 -12.83 6.97 -23.22
CA ASN A 589 -14.09 6.28 -23.52
C ASN A 589 -14.51 5.27 -22.44
N GLN A 590 -13.57 4.49 -21.94
CA GLN A 590 -13.85 3.40 -20.99
C GLN A 590 -13.63 3.81 -19.52
N GLY A 591 -12.93 4.93 -19.27
CA GLY A 591 -12.50 5.32 -17.94
C GLY A 591 -11.18 4.69 -17.54
N TYR A 592 -10.81 4.89 -16.30
CA TYR A 592 -9.50 4.50 -15.75
C TYR A 592 -9.60 3.39 -14.70
N PHE A 593 -10.76 3.14 -14.08
CA PHE A 593 -10.93 1.99 -13.18
C PHE A 593 -10.89 0.67 -13.94
N ILE A 594 -10.40 -0.38 -13.28
CA ILE A 594 -10.40 -1.72 -13.82
C ILE A 594 -11.84 -2.26 -13.81
N HIS A 595 -12.31 -2.75 -14.94
CA HIS A 595 -13.61 -3.41 -15.04
C HIS A 595 -13.47 -4.91 -14.82
N TRP A 596 -14.22 -5.43 -13.85
CA TRP A 596 -14.27 -6.85 -13.56
C TRP A 596 -15.68 -7.30 -13.24
N ASN A 597 -16.13 -8.37 -13.89
CA ASN A 597 -17.41 -9.02 -13.61
C ASN A 597 -17.17 -10.30 -12.82
N LEU A 598 -17.54 -10.29 -11.54
CA LEU A 598 -17.62 -11.50 -10.74
C LEU A 598 -18.81 -12.32 -11.25
N LYS A 599 -18.57 -13.55 -11.78
CA LYS A 599 -19.61 -14.36 -12.43
C LYS A 599 -20.29 -15.34 -11.49
N ASP A 600 -19.55 -15.85 -10.52
CA ASP A 600 -19.93 -17.06 -9.80
C ASP A 600 -20.29 -16.86 -8.32
N GLY A 601 -20.32 -15.68 -7.81
CA GLY A 601 -20.51 -15.44 -6.38
C GLY A 601 -19.24 -15.62 -5.56
N LEU A 602 -19.31 -15.39 -4.25
CA LEU A 602 -18.21 -15.47 -3.30
C LEU A 602 -18.45 -16.58 -2.28
N GLY A 603 -17.39 -17.16 -1.75
CA GLY A 603 -17.39 -18.19 -0.71
C GLY A 603 -16.03 -18.79 -0.46
N VAL A 604 -15.94 -19.78 0.47
CA VAL A 604 -14.67 -20.37 0.94
C VAL A 604 -13.90 -21.12 -0.14
N ASP A 605 -14.59 -21.60 -1.18
CA ASP A 605 -14.00 -22.42 -2.26
C ASP A 605 -13.48 -21.58 -3.44
N GLN A 606 -13.24 -20.29 -3.25
CA GLN A 606 -12.75 -19.40 -4.31
C GLN A 606 -11.31 -18.99 -4.09
#